data_d3a32f4a3f947001b170c7268c4366aa
#
_entry.id   d3a32f4a3f947001b170c7268c4366aa
#
_cell.length_a   1.000
_cell.length_b   1.000
_cell.length_c   1.000
_cell.angle_alpha   90.00
_cell.angle_beta   90.00
_cell.angle_gamma   90.00
#
_symmetry.space_group_name_H-M   'P 1'
#
loop_
_entity.id
_entity.type
_entity.pdbx_description
1 polymer ?
#
loop_
_entity_poly.entity_id
_entity_poly.type
_entity_poly.pdbx_seq_one_letter_code
_entity_poly.pdbx_strand_id
1 'polypeptide(L)'
;MSMLDAIKDVLTGLAADTDYPMSGGVYYGMCSAKSLPEWNYFVFNRGNIASENNHRYTDRYEIHIVHEDYVMEGYEITVVRALKQAIPGISVADDMTFDYTAKGDTQRIVEVITIPMKKARKAYDG
;
A
#
# COMPACT_ATOMS: atom_id res chain seq x y z
N MET A 1 7.54 -0.90 17.55
CA MET A 1 6.80 -1.35 16.36
C MET A 1 7.57 -0.98 15.11
N SER A 2 7.75 -1.91 14.20
CA SER A 2 8.43 -1.63 12.94
C SER A 2 7.53 -0.82 12.00
N MET A 3 8.16 -0.19 11.00
CA MET A 3 7.40 0.54 9.96
C MET A 3 6.47 -0.41 9.20
N LEU A 4 6.94 -1.62 8.90
CA LEU A 4 6.10 -2.58 8.18
C LEU A 4 4.88 -2.98 9.02
N ASP A 5 5.05 -3.16 10.32
CA ASP A 5 3.93 -3.44 11.23
C ASP A 5 2.94 -2.28 11.27
N ALA A 6 3.46 -1.05 11.33
CA ALA A 6 2.61 0.14 11.36
C ALA A 6 1.80 0.27 10.06
N ILE A 7 2.42 0.06 8.91
CA ILE A 7 1.72 0.08 7.62
C ILE A 7 0.66 -1.01 7.59
N LYS A 8 1.01 -2.22 8.01
CA LYS A 8 0.07 -3.34 8.02
C LYS A 8 -1.15 -3.04 8.88
N ASP A 9 -0.94 -2.45 10.07
CA ASP A 9 -2.03 -2.12 10.97
C ASP A 9 -2.99 -1.10 10.36
N VAL A 10 -2.46 -0.08 9.70
CA VAL A 10 -3.29 0.92 9.02
C VAL A 10 -4.12 0.28 7.92
N LEU A 11 -3.48 -0.51 7.07
CA LEU A 11 -4.17 -1.17 5.95
C LEU A 11 -5.21 -2.17 6.45
N THR A 12 -4.92 -2.90 7.52
CA THR A 12 -5.86 -3.84 8.13
C THR A 12 -7.10 -3.12 8.64
N GLY A 13 -6.91 -1.95 9.26
CA GLY A 13 -8.03 -1.13 9.71
C GLY A 13 -8.89 -0.63 8.55
N LEU A 14 -8.25 -0.21 7.46
CA LEU A 14 -8.96 0.23 6.26
C LEU A 14 -9.71 -0.93 5.61
N ALA A 15 -9.10 -2.11 5.55
CA ALA A 15 -9.72 -3.29 4.95
C ALA A 15 -10.98 -3.72 5.70
N ALA A 16 -11.04 -3.46 7.00
CA ALA A 16 -12.17 -3.81 7.85
C ALA A 16 -13.29 -2.76 7.85
N ASP A 17 -13.08 -1.61 7.19
CA ASP A 17 -14.07 -0.54 7.13
C ASP A 17 -15.34 -1.03 6.44
N THR A 18 -16.50 -0.80 7.08
CA THR A 18 -17.77 -1.27 6.57
C THR A 18 -18.28 -0.47 5.38
N ASP A 19 -17.83 0.77 5.21
CA ASP A 19 -18.27 1.63 4.10
C ASP A 19 -17.60 1.24 2.78
N TYR A 20 -16.34 0.79 2.84
CA TYR A 20 -15.61 0.33 1.67
C TYR A 20 -14.66 -0.79 2.05
N PRO A 21 -15.20 -1.99 2.30
CA PRO A 21 -14.36 -3.10 2.78
C PRO A 21 -13.45 -3.64 1.70
N MET A 22 -12.22 -3.95 2.09
CA MET A 22 -11.26 -4.67 1.25
C MET A 22 -11.18 -6.10 1.80
N SER A 23 -12.24 -6.87 1.50
CA SER A 23 -12.47 -8.19 2.10
C SER A 23 -11.42 -9.23 1.73
N GLY A 24 -10.64 -8.98 0.67
CA GLY A 24 -9.54 -9.86 0.29
C GLY A 24 -8.36 -9.83 1.25
N GLY A 25 -8.25 -8.80 2.09
CA GLY A 25 -7.25 -8.72 3.15
C GLY A 25 -6.02 -7.89 2.81
N VAL A 26 -4.96 -8.09 3.58
CA VAL A 26 -3.71 -7.33 3.48
C VAL A 26 -2.54 -8.31 3.42
N TYR A 27 -1.65 -8.10 2.45
CA TYR A 27 -0.53 -9.03 2.21
C TYR A 27 0.78 -8.24 2.06
N TYR A 28 1.88 -8.87 2.46
CA TYR A 28 3.21 -8.32 2.28
C TYR A 28 3.90 -8.97 1.07
N GLY A 29 4.41 -8.13 0.18
CA GLY A 29 5.16 -8.55 -0.99
C GLY A 29 4.28 -9.02 -2.14
N MET A 30 3.40 -9.94 -1.89
CA MET A 30 2.46 -10.46 -2.87
C MET A 30 1.25 -11.04 -2.17
N CYS A 31 0.13 -11.14 -2.91
CA CYS A 31 -1.04 -11.82 -2.40
C CYS A 31 -0.75 -13.32 -2.34
N SER A 32 -0.71 -13.86 -1.13
CA SER A 32 -0.40 -15.27 -0.91
C SER A 32 -1.64 -16.16 -0.82
N ALA A 33 -2.84 -15.58 -0.92
CA ALA A 33 -4.07 -16.36 -0.92
C ALA A 33 -4.17 -17.18 -2.20
N LYS A 34 -4.52 -18.45 -2.07
CA LYS A 34 -4.62 -19.36 -3.22
C LYS A 34 -5.84 -19.05 -4.08
N SER A 35 -6.90 -18.56 -3.45
CA SER A 35 -8.17 -18.27 -4.13
C SER A 35 -8.91 -17.22 -3.34
N LEU A 36 -9.39 -16.20 -4.04
CA LEU A 36 -10.24 -15.17 -3.47
C LEU A 36 -11.50 -15.05 -4.33
N PRO A 37 -12.68 -15.01 -3.71
CA PRO A 37 -13.91 -14.80 -4.47
C PRO A 37 -13.94 -13.43 -5.11
N GLU A 38 -13.38 -12.43 -4.45
CA GLU A 38 -13.27 -11.08 -4.97
C GLU A 38 -11.83 -10.59 -4.81
N TRP A 39 -11.32 -9.93 -5.85
CA TRP A 39 -9.98 -9.35 -5.81
C TRP A 39 -10.08 -7.90 -5.35
N ASN A 40 -10.23 -7.71 -4.05
CA ASN A 40 -10.25 -6.40 -3.40
C ASN A 40 -9.36 -6.48 -2.16
N TYR A 41 -8.07 -6.20 -2.34
CA TYR A 41 -7.09 -6.38 -1.27
C TYR A 41 -5.97 -5.35 -1.38
N PHE A 42 -5.17 -5.27 -0.32
CA PHE A 42 -3.96 -4.47 -0.29
C PHE A 42 -2.73 -5.36 -0.35
N VAL A 43 -1.69 -4.88 -1.02
CA VAL A 43 -0.34 -5.43 -0.93
C VAL A 43 0.58 -4.27 -0.56
N PHE A 44 1.52 -4.51 0.32
CA PHE A 44 2.54 -3.52 0.63
C PHE A 44 3.91 -4.18 0.64
N ASN A 45 4.92 -3.40 0.30
CA ASN A 45 6.28 -3.92 0.20
C ASN A 45 7.29 -2.79 0.42
N ARG A 46 8.55 -3.19 0.61
CA ARG A 46 9.64 -2.24 0.62
C ARG A 46 10.00 -1.86 -0.80
N GLY A 47 10.27 -0.58 -1.01
CA GLY A 47 10.90 -0.12 -2.22
C GLY A 47 12.42 -0.14 -2.04
N ASN A 48 13.07 1.01 -2.20
CA ASN A 48 14.51 1.10 -1.98
C ASN A 48 14.82 1.90 -0.73
N ILE A 49 16.09 1.90 -0.37
CA ILE A 49 16.62 2.77 0.67
C ILE A 49 17.62 3.70 -0.03
N ALA A 50 17.32 5.01 -0.01
CA ALA A 50 18.19 6.00 -0.61
C ALA A 50 19.07 6.61 0.49
N SER A 51 20.40 6.64 0.25
CA SER A 51 21.34 7.30 1.14
C SER A 51 21.42 8.77 0.74
N GLU A 52 20.91 9.65 1.61
CA GLU A 52 20.90 11.09 1.33
C GLU A 52 22.23 11.73 1.69
N ASN A 53 22.82 11.27 2.80
CA ASN A 53 24.14 11.72 3.25
C ASN A 53 24.63 10.77 4.34
N ASN A 54 25.76 11.11 5.00
CA ASN A 54 26.36 10.24 6.01
C ASN A 54 25.49 10.00 7.25
N HIS A 55 24.42 10.77 7.43
CA HIS A 55 23.62 10.74 8.65
C HIS A 55 22.15 10.44 8.40
N ARG A 56 21.76 10.30 7.15
CA ARG A 56 20.33 10.18 6.82
C ARG A 56 20.09 9.22 5.67
N TYR A 57 19.05 8.42 5.84
CA TYR A 57 18.52 7.56 4.79
C TYR A 57 17.06 7.92 4.54
N THR A 58 16.57 7.61 3.35
CA THR A 58 15.14 7.65 3.05
C THR A 58 14.70 6.25 2.71
N ASP A 59 13.84 5.70 3.55
CA ASP A 59 13.23 4.39 3.32
C ASP A 59 11.99 4.59 2.45
N ARG A 60 11.86 3.77 1.42
CA ARG A 60 10.73 3.81 0.51
C ARG A 60 9.89 2.54 0.65
N TYR A 61 8.59 2.73 0.50
CA TYR A 61 7.61 1.66 0.59
C TYR A 61 6.63 1.82 -0.55
N GLU A 62 6.00 0.74 -0.96
CA GLU A 62 4.93 0.80 -1.94
C GLU A 62 3.67 0.20 -1.36
N ILE A 63 2.55 0.87 -1.60
CA ILE A 63 1.23 0.38 -1.22
C ILE A 63 0.47 0.12 -2.52
N HIS A 64 -0.06 -1.08 -2.67
CA HIS A 64 -0.84 -1.44 -3.85
C HIS A 64 -2.28 -1.68 -3.43
N ILE A 65 -3.20 -0.98 -4.08
CA ILE A 65 -4.64 -1.17 -3.89
C ILE A 65 -5.12 -1.95 -5.10
N VAL A 66 -5.64 -3.15 -4.86
CA VAL A 66 -6.11 -4.05 -5.93
C VAL A 66 -7.62 -4.20 -5.80
N HIS A 67 -8.34 -3.90 -6.87
CA HIS A 67 -9.80 -3.98 -6.83
C HIS A 67 -10.36 -4.37 -8.19
N GLU A 68 -11.36 -5.26 -8.18
CA GLU A 68 -12.07 -5.63 -9.40
C GLU A 68 -12.78 -4.41 -9.97
N ASP A 69 -12.82 -4.31 -11.28
CA ASP A 69 -13.36 -3.22 -12.07
C ASP A 69 -12.54 -1.94 -11.89
N TYR A 70 -12.70 -1.22 -10.80
CA TYR A 70 -11.88 -0.05 -10.48
C TYR A 70 -11.96 0.24 -8.99
N VAL A 71 -10.93 0.93 -8.51
CA VAL A 71 -10.91 1.45 -7.14
C VAL A 71 -11.79 2.70 -7.11
N MET A 72 -12.57 2.85 -6.05
CA MET A 72 -13.42 4.04 -5.87
C MET A 72 -12.58 5.32 -6.00
N GLU A 73 -13.03 6.26 -6.82
CA GLU A 73 -12.32 7.52 -7.01
C GLU A 73 -12.06 8.21 -5.69
N GLY A 74 -10.81 8.62 -5.48
CA GLY A 74 -10.38 9.29 -4.25
C GLY A 74 -9.99 8.36 -3.12
N TYR A 75 -10.18 7.05 -3.27
CA TYR A 75 -9.84 6.11 -2.21
C TYR A 75 -8.34 6.12 -1.89
N GLU A 76 -7.49 6.31 -2.89
CA GLU A 76 -6.04 6.42 -2.71
C GLU A 76 -5.68 7.57 -1.77
N ILE A 77 -6.43 8.67 -1.80
CA ILE A 77 -6.23 9.79 -0.88
C ILE A 77 -6.61 9.39 0.55
N THR A 78 -7.68 8.63 0.69
CA THR A 78 -8.09 8.09 2.00
C THR A 78 -6.98 7.23 2.61
N VAL A 79 -6.36 6.38 1.80
CA VAL A 79 -5.27 5.52 2.23
C VAL A 79 -4.06 6.37 2.67
N VAL A 80 -3.68 7.36 1.87
CA VAL A 80 -2.56 8.24 2.20
C VAL A 80 -2.82 8.99 3.51
N ARG A 81 -4.03 9.53 3.69
CA ARG A 81 -4.38 10.24 4.92
C ARG A 81 -4.28 9.34 6.13
N ALA A 82 -4.78 8.12 6.05
CA ALA A 82 -4.73 7.17 7.15
C ALA A 82 -3.27 6.86 7.53
N LEU A 83 -2.41 6.66 6.54
CA LEU A 83 -1.00 6.42 6.78
C LEU A 83 -0.32 7.63 7.44
N LYS A 84 -0.60 8.83 6.93
CA LYS A 84 0.00 10.06 7.47
C LYS A 84 -0.44 10.35 8.89
N GLN A 85 -1.68 10.02 9.23
CA GLN A 85 -2.18 10.20 10.59
C GLN A 85 -1.55 9.23 11.58
N ALA A 86 -1.33 7.99 11.15
CA ALA A 86 -0.82 6.93 12.03
C ALA A 86 0.71 6.92 12.11
N ILE A 87 1.40 7.37 11.08
CA ILE A 87 2.86 7.25 10.97
C ILE A 87 3.45 8.63 10.73
N PRO A 88 3.96 9.29 11.80
CA PRO A 88 4.56 10.62 11.67
C PRO A 88 5.73 10.62 10.70
N GLY A 89 5.72 11.61 9.79
CA GLY A 89 6.82 11.80 8.84
C GLY A 89 6.73 10.99 7.55
N ILE A 90 5.76 10.10 7.43
CA ILE A 90 5.57 9.40 6.16
C ILE A 90 4.91 10.35 5.14
N SER A 91 5.29 10.25 3.87
CA SER A 91 4.74 11.07 2.79
C SER A 91 4.78 10.31 1.47
N VAL A 92 4.07 10.84 0.48
CA VAL A 92 4.10 10.28 -0.87
C VAL A 92 5.45 10.62 -1.50
N ALA A 93 6.08 9.62 -2.11
CA ALA A 93 7.44 9.76 -2.65
C ALA A 93 7.49 10.16 -4.11
N ASP A 94 6.46 9.79 -4.89
CA ASP A 94 6.45 9.97 -6.33
C ASP A 94 5.01 9.86 -6.83
N ASP A 95 4.82 9.88 -8.14
CA ASP A 95 3.50 9.75 -8.74
C ASP A 95 2.85 8.41 -8.38
N MET A 96 1.55 8.45 -8.17
CA MET A 96 0.75 7.24 -8.07
C MET A 96 0.48 6.73 -9.48
N THR A 97 0.56 5.42 -9.66
CA THR A 97 0.34 4.81 -10.97
C THR A 97 -0.86 3.88 -10.95
N PHE A 98 -1.48 3.75 -12.11
CA PHE A 98 -2.62 2.88 -12.32
C PHE A 98 -2.25 1.83 -13.34
N ASP A 99 -2.44 0.56 -12.97
CA ASP A 99 -2.18 -0.56 -13.87
C ASP A 99 -3.43 -1.44 -13.93
N TYR A 100 -3.57 -2.18 -15.00
CA TYR A 100 -4.77 -2.99 -15.25
C TYR A 100 -4.38 -4.39 -15.65
N THR A 101 -5.10 -5.37 -15.13
CA THR A 101 -4.90 -6.77 -15.49
C THR A 101 -6.25 -7.48 -15.52
N ALA A 102 -6.27 -8.68 -16.07
CA ALA A 102 -7.47 -9.50 -16.07
C ALA A 102 -7.47 -10.40 -14.83
N LYS A 103 -8.65 -10.67 -14.30
CA LYS A 103 -8.81 -11.60 -13.18
C LYS A 103 -8.75 -13.02 -13.71
N GLY A 104 -7.59 -13.66 -13.57
CA GLY A 104 -7.38 -15.04 -14.03
C GLY A 104 -7.71 -15.19 -15.52
N ASP A 105 -8.50 -16.19 -15.86
CA ASP A 105 -8.92 -16.48 -17.23
C ASP A 105 -10.21 -15.74 -17.63
N THR A 106 -10.67 -14.83 -16.79
CA THR A 106 -11.89 -14.08 -17.05
C THR A 106 -11.58 -12.81 -17.85
N GLN A 107 -12.62 -12.17 -18.37
CA GLN A 107 -12.51 -10.86 -19.01
C GLN A 107 -12.69 -9.72 -18.02
N ARG A 108 -12.85 -10.03 -16.74
CA ARG A 108 -13.03 -9.02 -15.71
C ARG A 108 -11.72 -8.26 -15.48
N ILE A 109 -11.81 -6.94 -15.54
CA ILE A 109 -10.65 -6.08 -15.33
C ILE A 109 -10.43 -5.89 -13.83
N VAL A 110 -9.16 -5.84 -13.46
CA VAL A 110 -8.71 -5.51 -12.10
C VAL A 110 -7.81 -4.30 -12.20
N GLU A 111 -8.12 -3.27 -11.42
CA GLU A 111 -7.28 -2.07 -11.34
C GLU A 111 -6.31 -2.20 -10.17
N VAL A 112 -5.06 -1.81 -10.39
CA VAL A 112 -4.03 -1.77 -9.35
C VAL A 112 -3.51 -0.35 -9.26
N ILE A 113 -3.67 0.28 -8.09
CA ILE A 113 -3.09 1.59 -7.82
C ILE A 113 -1.84 1.38 -6.98
N THR A 114 -0.71 1.89 -7.44
CA THR A 114 0.55 1.84 -6.69
C THR A 114 0.84 3.21 -6.11
N ILE A 115 0.99 3.29 -4.80
CA ILE A 115 1.29 4.51 -4.06
C ILE A 115 2.70 4.37 -3.49
N PRO A 116 3.68 5.12 -4.05
CA PRO A 116 5.03 5.11 -3.47
C PRO A 116 5.06 6.05 -2.26
N MET A 117 5.54 5.53 -1.13
CA MET A 117 5.66 6.28 0.12
C MET A 117 7.11 6.34 0.55
N LYS A 118 7.45 7.34 1.35
CA LYS A 118 8.82 7.49 1.89
C LYS A 118 8.78 8.00 3.32
N LYS A 119 9.84 7.66 4.06
CA LYS A 119 10.07 8.18 5.40
C LYS A 119 11.57 8.30 5.62
N ALA A 120 12.01 9.51 6.00
CA ALA A 120 13.41 9.74 6.34
C ALA A 120 13.73 9.16 7.73
N ARG A 121 14.94 8.63 7.87
CA ARG A 121 15.47 8.22 9.17
C ARG A 121 16.96 8.53 9.24
N LYS A 122 17.46 8.71 10.46
CA LYS A 122 18.87 8.90 10.68
C LYS A 122 19.60 7.55 10.60
N ALA A 123 20.86 7.56 10.15
CA ALA A 123 21.62 6.34 9.94
C ALA A 123 21.73 5.47 11.20
N TYR A 124 21.83 6.11 12.37
CA TYR A 124 22.01 5.41 13.63
C TYR A 124 20.70 5.02 14.34
N ASP A 125 19.57 5.31 13.74
CA ASP A 125 18.28 4.94 14.31
C ASP A 125 17.91 3.48 14.02
N GLY A 126 18.79 2.79 13.37
CA GLY A 126 18.65 1.39 13.11
C GLY A 126 17.91 1.01 11.90
#